data_b180fe39ad0dff5ee290e37a9de284e9
#
_entry.id   b180fe39ad0dff5ee290e37a9de284e9
#
_cell.length_a   1.000
_cell.length_b   1.000
_cell.length_c   1.000
_cell.angle_alpha   90.00
_cell.angle_beta   90.00
_cell.angle_gamma   90.00
#
_symmetry.space_group_name_H-M   'P 1'
#
loop_
_entity.id
_entity.type
_entity.pdbx_description
1 polymer ?
#
loop_
_entity_poly.entity_id
_entity_poly.type
_entity_poly.pdbx_seq_one_letter_code
_entity_poly.pdbx_strand_id
1 'polypeptide(L)'
;MVLFCPKTRRGNQPHLTSIPHRIDSISLQRYNTLNYIATAIYRKQTKGEYPMIVYHGSSHIVQKPVYNGSKRSNDYGYGFYTTESIELAKEWACSDGQNGFANKYEADLRSLNVLNLNSPEYNILNWLALLTRYRSYWQKNSIAEDAKTYLQENFLIDVDPFDVIIGYRADDSYFSFAQDFVAGTISLAKLSEAMRLGKLGEQIVFKSKRSFSHISFIDAEPADASIYYERKATRDREARQEYRRSKKATDSINELFIIDTMRENIKNGDPRLQ
;
A
#
# COMPACT_ATOMS: atom_id res chain seq x y z
N MET A 1 9.16 -79.08 11.85
CA MET A 1 9.39 -78.45 10.51
C MET A 1 9.78 -77.00 10.78
N VAL A 2 11.09 -76.76 10.81
CA VAL A 2 11.68 -75.49 11.21
C VAL A 2 11.99 -74.71 9.96
N LEU A 3 11.42 -73.50 9.80
CA LEU A 3 11.76 -72.59 8.70
C LEU A 3 12.63 -71.44 9.25
N PHE A 4 13.83 -71.37 8.73
CA PHE A 4 14.87 -70.38 8.96
C PHE A 4 14.44 -69.01 8.43
N CYS A 5 14.64 -67.96 9.21
CA CYS A 5 14.54 -66.57 8.81
C CYS A 5 16.00 -65.99 8.71
N PRO A 6 16.39 -65.37 7.59
CA PRO A 6 17.73 -64.80 7.47
C PRO A 6 17.80 -63.38 8.07
N LYS A 7 18.87 -63.11 8.78
CA LYS A 7 19.29 -61.83 9.35
C LYS A 7 19.56 -60.85 8.19
N THR A 8 18.85 -59.72 8.14
CA THR A 8 19.20 -58.57 7.32
C THR A 8 20.21 -57.67 8.03
N ARG A 9 21.24 -57.32 7.25
CA ARG A 9 22.36 -56.44 7.64
C ARG A 9 21.85 -55.03 7.95
N ARG A 10 22.41 -54.42 9.00
CA ARG A 10 22.29 -52.99 9.32
C ARG A 10 22.94 -52.20 8.19
N GLY A 11 22.15 -51.43 7.43
CA GLY A 11 22.61 -50.41 6.51
C GLY A 11 22.88 -49.11 7.28
N ASN A 12 24.04 -48.52 7.02
CA ASN A 12 24.46 -47.20 7.48
C ASN A 12 23.43 -46.14 7.10
N GLN A 13 22.91 -45.43 8.11
CA GLN A 13 22.20 -44.15 7.86
C GLN A 13 23.24 -43.09 7.54
N PRO A 14 23.03 -42.30 6.47
CA PRO A 14 23.87 -41.13 6.23
C PRO A 14 23.57 -40.06 7.27
N HIS A 15 24.61 -39.55 7.90
CA HIS A 15 24.58 -38.36 8.75
C HIS A 15 23.98 -37.18 7.95
N LEU A 16 22.80 -36.71 8.36
CA LEU A 16 22.27 -35.42 7.97
C LEU A 16 23.19 -34.34 8.55
N THR A 17 24.07 -33.83 7.72
CA THR A 17 24.84 -32.61 7.99
C THR A 17 23.85 -31.45 8.16
N SER A 18 23.95 -30.81 9.31
CA SER A 18 23.21 -29.63 9.71
C SER A 18 23.27 -28.53 8.60
N ILE A 19 22.13 -28.18 8.07
CA ILE A 19 21.94 -27.00 7.20
C ILE A 19 22.21 -25.76 8.07
N PRO A 20 23.10 -24.84 7.69
CA PRO A 20 23.34 -23.65 8.48
C PRO A 20 22.11 -22.73 8.48
N HIS A 21 21.45 -22.59 9.61
CA HIS A 21 20.41 -21.60 9.87
C HIS A 21 21.03 -20.20 9.99
N ARG A 22 21.35 -19.60 8.86
CA ARG A 22 21.52 -18.16 8.76
C ARG A 22 21.33 -17.76 7.28
N ILE A 23 20.07 -17.52 6.91
CA ILE A 23 19.79 -16.70 5.74
C ILE A 23 20.19 -15.29 6.16
N ASP A 24 21.22 -14.72 5.52
CA ASP A 24 21.62 -13.36 5.81
C ASP A 24 20.52 -12.38 5.40
N SER A 25 20.47 -11.23 6.06
CA SER A 25 19.45 -10.22 5.82
C SER A 25 19.45 -9.72 4.35
N ILE A 26 20.60 -9.79 3.68
CA ILE A 26 20.79 -9.41 2.27
C ILE A 26 20.13 -10.42 1.34
N SER A 27 20.26 -11.72 1.62
CA SER A 27 19.60 -12.78 0.82
C SER A 27 18.10 -12.76 0.96
N LEU A 28 17.58 -12.48 2.16
CA LEU A 28 16.15 -12.32 2.40
C LEU A 28 15.59 -11.07 1.72
N GLN A 29 16.33 -9.97 1.74
CA GLN A 29 15.96 -8.72 1.09
C GLN A 29 15.95 -8.87 -0.44
N ARG A 30 16.94 -9.54 -1.03
CA ARG A 30 16.99 -9.86 -2.46
C ARG A 30 15.86 -10.80 -2.87
N TYR A 31 15.55 -11.83 -2.09
CA TYR A 31 14.43 -12.75 -2.34
C TYR A 31 13.09 -12.02 -2.32
N ASN A 32 12.88 -11.13 -1.33
CA ASN A 32 11.67 -10.32 -1.23
C ASN A 32 11.56 -9.32 -2.39
N THR A 33 12.67 -8.71 -2.82
CA THR A 33 12.72 -7.80 -3.97
C THR A 33 12.43 -8.53 -5.27
N LEU A 34 13.02 -9.71 -5.49
CA LEU A 34 12.76 -10.54 -6.67
C LEU A 34 11.30 -11.02 -6.74
N ASN A 35 10.73 -11.45 -5.62
CA ASN A 35 9.31 -11.82 -5.56
C ASN A 35 8.38 -10.63 -5.78
N TYR A 36 8.73 -9.45 -5.27
CA TYR A 36 7.99 -8.22 -5.54
C TYR A 36 8.04 -7.84 -7.02
N ILE A 37 9.24 -7.88 -7.63
CA ILE A 37 9.44 -7.62 -9.07
C ILE A 37 8.70 -8.67 -9.91
N ALA A 38 8.83 -9.96 -9.59
CA ALA A 38 8.12 -11.03 -10.30
C ALA A 38 6.60 -10.88 -10.19
N THR A 39 6.09 -10.52 -9.00
CA THR A 39 4.66 -10.26 -8.77
C THR A 39 4.21 -9.00 -9.52
N ALA A 40 5.02 -7.96 -9.56
CA ALA A 40 4.73 -6.72 -10.30
C ALA A 40 4.74 -6.96 -11.81
N ILE A 41 5.71 -7.74 -12.33
CA ILE A 41 5.78 -8.13 -13.75
C ILE A 41 4.58 -9.02 -14.10
N TYR A 42 4.25 -10.02 -13.29
CA TYR A 42 3.09 -10.88 -13.47
C TYR A 42 1.79 -10.07 -13.46
N ARG A 43 1.63 -9.14 -12.48
CA ARG A 43 0.51 -8.20 -12.44
C ARG A 43 0.47 -7.25 -13.63
N LYS A 44 1.63 -6.79 -14.15
CA LYS A 44 1.71 -5.95 -15.35
C LYS A 44 1.31 -6.71 -16.62
N GLN A 45 1.63 -8.01 -16.70
CA GLN A 45 1.25 -8.87 -17.83
C GLN A 45 -0.20 -9.34 -17.78
N THR A 46 -0.80 -9.50 -16.57
CA THR A 46 -2.17 -10.01 -16.41
C THR A 46 -3.23 -8.92 -16.22
N LYS A 47 -2.86 -7.69 -15.91
CA LYS A 47 -3.82 -6.55 -15.72
C LYS A 47 -4.58 -6.14 -16.99
N GLY A 48 -4.40 -6.80 -18.13
CA GLY A 48 -5.10 -6.51 -19.40
C GLY A 48 -6.03 -7.60 -19.91
N GLU A 49 -5.98 -8.82 -19.36
CA GLU A 49 -6.65 -9.95 -20.01
C GLU A 49 -8.04 -10.31 -19.44
N TYR A 50 -8.32 -9.99 -18.16
CA TYR A 50 -9.60 -10.38 -17.53
C TYR A 50 -10.11 -9.28 -16.59
N PRO A 51 -11.44 -9.20 -16.35
CA PRO A 51 -12.00 -8.40 -15.28
C PRO A 51 -11.38 -8.81 -13.94
N MET A 52 -11.06 -7.81 -13.11
CA MET A 52 -10.48 -8.04 -11.79
C MET A 52 -11.55 -8.01 -10.70
N ILE A 53 -11.29 -8.72 -9.60
CA ILE A 53 -12.14 -8.64 -8.40
C ILE A 53 -11.58 -7.57 -7.46
N VAL A 54 -12.48 -6.66 -7.05
CA VAL A 54 -12.17 -5.62 -6.07
C VAL A 54 -13.22 -5.59 -4.97
N TYR A 55 -12.82 -5.10 -3.80
CA TYR A 55 -13.67 -5.05 -2.61
C TYR A 55 -13.73 -3.63 -2.05
N HIS A 56 -14.93 -3.23 -1.62
CA HIS A 56 -15.16 -1.98 -0.90
C HIS A 56 -15.68 -2.27 0.50
N GLY A 57 -15.01 -1.77 1.54
CA GLY A 57 -15.47 -1.89 2.92
C GLY A 57 -16.38 -0.72 3.31
N SER A 58 -17.57 -1.02 3.81
CA SER A 58 -18.52 -0.03 4.31
C SER A 58 -19.46 -0.60 5.38
N SER A 59 -20.13 0.27 6.13
CA SER A 59 -21.11 -0.12 7.16
C SER A 59 -22.40 -0.73 6.59
N HIS A 60 -22.59 -0.70 5.29
CA HIS A 60 -23.78 -1.20 4.61
C HIS A 60 -23.43 -1.80 3.25
N ILE A 61 -24.36 -2.58 2.68
CA ILE A 61 -24.18 -3.15 1.35
C ILE A 61 -24.36 -2.04 0.30
N VAL A 62 -23.35 -1.86 -0.56
CA VAL A 62 -23.32 -0.87 -1.65
C VAL A 62 -23.44 -1.60 -2.97
N GLN A 63 -24.68 -1.91 -3.40
CA GLN A 63 -24.89 -2.58 -4.70
C GLN A 63 -24.55 -1.68 -5.89
N LYS A 64 -24.78 -0.39 -5.78
CA LYS A 64 -24.51 0.59 -6.84
C LYS A 64 -23.70 1.76 -6.29
N PRO A 65 -22.39 1.81 -6.54
CA PRO A 65 -21.57 2.94 -6.15
C PRO A 65 -22.07 4.25 -6.76
N VAL A 66 -22.03 5.33 -5.96
CA VAL A 66 -22.48 6.65 -6.39
C VAL A 66 -21.30 7.51 -6.79
N TYR A 67 -21.30 8.03 -8.01
CA TYR A 67 -20.29 8.96 -8.49
C TYR A 67 -20.24 10.21 -7.58
N ASN A 68 -19.02 10.61 -7.15
CA ASN A 68 -18.78 11.68 -6.16
C ASN A 68 -19.45 11.46 -4.78
N GLY A 69 -19.85 10.23 -4.44
CA GLY A 69 -20.46 9.91 -3.16
C GLY A 69 -19.48 9.91 -1.97
N SER A 70 -18.17 9.98 -2.21
CA SER A 70 -17.15 10.01 -1.16
C SER A 70 -16.76 11.45 -0.74
N LYS A 71 -15.88 11.56 0.26
CA LYS A 71 -15.36 12.86 0.71
C LYS A 71 -14.24 13.36 -0.22
N ARG A 72 -14.23 14.67 -0.51
CA ARG A 72 -13.16 15.32 -1.25
C ARG A 72 -11.81 15.24 -0.52
N SER A 73 -11.83 15.14 0.80
CA SER A 73 -10.65 15.06 1.66
C SER A 73 -10.06 13.65 1.80
N ASN A 74 -10.47 12.69 0.98
CA ASN A 74 -9.80 11.39 0.89
C ASN A 74 -8.45 11.52 0.14
N ASP A 75 -7.61 10.48 0.20
CA ASP A 75 -6.22 10.48 -0.31
C ASP A 75 -6.10 10.97 -1.77
N TYR A 76 -7.07 10.62 -2.61
CA TYR A 76 -7.14 10.97 -4.04
C TYR A 76 -8.39 11.81 -4.37
N GLY A 77 -9.00 12.45 -3.38
CA GLY A 77 -10.23 13.24 -3.54
C GLY A 77 -11.49 12.39 -3.71
N TYR A 78 -12.44 12.87 -4.51
CA TYR A 78 -13.64 12.09 -4.83
C TYR A 78 -13.29 10.82 -5.60
N GLY A 79 -13.96 9.71 -5.29
CA GLY A 79 -13.81 8.44 -5.98
C GLY A 79 -14.47 7.29 -5.23
N PHE A 80 -14.58 6.14 -5.86
CA PHE A 80 -14.99 4.90 -5.21
C PHE A 80 -13.74 4.09 -4.88
N TYR A 81 -13.47 3.96 -3.59
CA TYR A 81 -12.24 3.40 -3.04
C TYR A 81 -12.37 1.90 -2.82
N THR A 82 -11.52 1.12 -3.45
CA THR A 82 -11.53 -0.34 -3.39
C THR A 82 -10.13 -0.91 -3.13
N THR A 83 -10.03 -2.20 -2.88
CA THR A 83 -8.79 -2.98 -2.74
C THR A 83 -8.98 -4.37 -3.33
N GLU A 84 -7.90 -5.05 -3.71
CA GLU A 84 -7.93 -6.46 -4.11
C GLU A 84 -8.03 -7.42 -2.90
N SER A 85 -7.84 -6.93 -1.68
CA SER A 85 -7.87 -7.72 -0.46
C SER A 85 -9.21 -7.63 0.25
N ILE A 86 -9.93 -8.76 0.32
CA ILE A 86 -11.18 -8.86 1.08
C ILE A 86 -10.95 -8.63 2.57
N GLU A 87 -9.81 -9.07 3.13
CA GLU A 87 -9.49 -8.90 4.54
C GLU A 87 -9.31 -7.42 4.88
N LEU A 88 -8.59 -6.66 4.03
CA LEU A 88 -8.48 -5.21 4.20
C LEU A 88 -9.83 -4.50 4.04
N ALA A 89 -10.65 -4.93 3.09
CA ALA A 89 -11.99 -4.36 2.92
C ALA A 89 -12.86 -4.59 4.18
N LYS A 90 -12.79 -5.77 4.79
CA LYS A 90 -13.48 -6.07 6.05
C LYS A 90 -12.98 -5.20 7.22
N GLU A 91 -11.66 -4.96 7.29
CA GLU A 91 -11.11 -4.03 8.29
C GLU A 91 -11.57 -2.58 8.06
N TRP A 92 -11.73 -2.15 6.80
CA TRP A 92 -12.24 -0.82 6.49
C TRP A 92 -13.74 -0.67 6.74
N ALA A 93 -14.47 -1.79 6.66
CA ALA A 93 -15.91 -1.82 6.90
C ALA A 93 -16.29 -1.62 8.37
N CYS A 94 -15.39 -2.00 9.29
CA CYS A 94 -15.65 -2.00 10.71
C CYS A 94 -15.17 -0.72 11.42
N SER A 95 -15.92 -0.27 12.39
CA SER A 95 -15.54 0.71 13.40
C SER A 95 -15.77 0.14 14.80
N ASP A 96 -15.42 0.88 15.85
CA ASP A 96 -15.56 0.41 17.23
C ASP A 96 -17.01 -0.01 17.52
N GLY A 97 -17.18 -1.30 17.83
CA GLY A 97 -18.50 -1.90 18.13
C GLY A 97 -19.47 -1.95 16.94
N GLN A 98 -19.06 -1.58 15.72
CA GLN A 98 -19.95 -1.54 14.56
C GLN A 98 -19.46 -2.49 13.45
N ASN A 99 -20.26 -3.50 13.14
CA ASN A 99 -20.05 -4.42 12.02
C ASN A 99 -20.24 -3.71 10.68
N GLY A 100 -19.68 -4.31 9.63
CA GLY A 100 -19.80 -3.79 8.26
C GLY A 100 -19.85 -4.91 7.22
N PHE A 101 -19.58 -4.55 5.97
CA PHE A 101 -19.61 -5.44 4.84
C PHE A 101 -18.43 -5.19 3.91
N ALA A 102 -17.77 -6.26 3.45
CA ALA A 102 -16.88 -6.21 2.29
C ALA A 102 -17.73 -6.47 1.04
N ASN A 103 -18.00 -5.41 0.30
CA ASN A 103 -18.75 -5.46 -0.94
C ASN A 103 -17.83 -5.88 -2.07
N LYS A 104 -18.16 -6.94 -2.80
CA LYS A 104 -17.39 -7.55 -3.86
C LYS A 104 -17.90 -7.10 -5.23
N TYR A 105 -16.95 -6.71 -6.09
CA TYR A 105 -17.26 -6.27 -7.45
C TYR A 105 -16.32 -6.91 -8.45
N GLU A 106 -16.84 -7.09 -9.65
CA GLU A 106 -16.06 -7.29 -10.85
C GLU A 106 -15.80 -5.92 -11.51
N ALA A 107 -14.55 -5.65 -11.88
CA ALA A 107 -14.14 -4.40 -12.49
C ALA A 107 -13.34 -4.65 -13.77
N ASP A 108 -13.76 -4.04 -14.88
CA ASP A 108 -13.06 -4.13 -16.17
C ASP A 108 -12.29 -2.83 -16.44
N LEU A 109 -10.96 -2.89 -16.35
CA LEU A 109 -10.08 -1.74 -16.56
C LEU A 109 -9.51 -1.63 -17.97
N ARG A 110 -9.79 -2.58 -18.89
CA ARG A 110 -9.14 -2.68 -20.20
C ARG A 110 -9.30 -1.45 -21.08
N SER A 111 -10.44 -0.77 -21.00
CA SER A 111 -10.73 0.42 -21.78
C SER A 111 -10.54 1.73 -21.00
N LEU A 112 -10.12 1.68 -19.75
CA LEU A 112 -9.98 2.82 -18.86
C LEU A 112 -8.55 3.36 -18.83
N ASN A 113 -8.40 4.66 -18.69
CA ASN A 113 -7.13 5.31 -18.44
C ASN A 113 -6.74 5.11 -16.96
N VAL A 114 -5.69 4.33 -16.70
CA VAL A 114 -5.25 3.98 -15.35
C VAL A 114 -3.95 4.69 -15.00
N LEU A 115 -3.96 5.51 -13.96
CA LEU A 115 -2.77 6.04 -13.31
C LEU A 115 -2.31 5.03 -12.25
N ASN A 116 -1.18 4.37 -12.48
CA ASN A 116 -0.57 3.48 -11.50
C ASN A 116 0.66 4.15 -10.87
N LEU A 117 0.50 4.72 -9.68
CA LEU A 117 1.57 5.40 -8.94
C LEU A 117 2.69 4.48 -8.45
N ASN A 118 2.52 3.15 -8.58
CA ASN A 118 3.55 2.17 -8.25
C ASN A 118 4.38 1.76 -9.48
N SER A 119 4.11 2.36 -10.64
CA SER A 119 4.95 2.15 -11.83
C SER A 119 6.28 2.90 -11.69
N PRO A 120 7.37 2.44 -12.35
CA PRO A 120 8.69 3.07 -12.27
C PRO A 120 8.76 4.53 -12.75
N GLU A 121 7.72 5.02 -13.41
CA GLU A 121 7.59 6.41 -13.90
C GLU A 121 7.33 7.38 -12.76
N TYR A 122 6.84 6.88 -11.61
CA TYR A 122 6.46 7.67 -10.45
C TYR A 122 7.28 7.27 -9.22
N ASN A 123 7.41 8.20 -8.31
CA ASN A 123 8.05 8.00 -7.03
C ASN A 123 7.11 8.42 -5.87
N ILE A 124 7.52 8.18 -4.65
CA ILE A 124 6.70 8.45 -3.47
C ILE A 124 6.32 9.94 -3.32
N LEU A 125 7.10 10.87 -3.87
CA LEU A 125 6.79 12.30 -3.81
C LEU A 125 5.60 12.67 -4.72
N ASN A 126 5.38 11.93 -5.82
CA ASN A 126 4.18 12.10 -6.65
C ASN A 126 2.91 11.73 -5.87
N TRP A 127 2.93 10.59 -5.17
CA TRP A 127 1.85 10.21 -4.27
C TRP A 127 1.65 11.23 -3.15
N LEU A 128 2.75 11.69 -2.53
CA LEU A 128 2.71 12.67 -1.44
C LEU A 128 2.15 14.01 -1.90
N ALA A 129 2.50 14.47 -3.10
CA ALA A 129 1.95 15.69 -3.69
C ALA A 129 0.42 15.61 -3.85
N LEU A 130 -0.10 14.48 -4.33
CA LEU A 130 -1.55 14.22 -4.38
C LEU A 130 -2.17 14.25 -2.98
N LEU A 131 -1.53 13.61 -2.02
CA LEU A 131 -1.99 13.60 -0.63
C LEU A 131 -2.06 15.02 -0.04
N THR A 132 -1.04 15.88 -0.31
CA THR A 132 -1.04 17.29 0.13
C THR A 132 -2.14 18.11 -0.53
N ARG A 133 -2.57 17.74 -1.73
CA ARG A 133 -3.64 18.42 -2.49
C ARG A 133 -5.03 18.14 -1.90
N TYR A 134 -5.24 16.91 -1.42
CA TYR A 134 -6.59 16.45 -1.05
C TYR A 134 -6.83 16.40 0.47
N ARG A 135 -5.85 15.96 1.27
CA ARG A 135 -5.99 15.89 2.73
C ARG A 135 -5.93 17.28 3.37
N SER A 136 -6.80 17.55 4.32
CA SER A 136 -7.00 18.89 4.90
C SER A 136 -6.25 19.14 6.21
N TYR A 137 -5.82 18.10 6.92
CA TYR A 137 -5.21 18.25 8.26
C TYR A 137 -3.71 18.03 8.20
N TRP A 138 -2.95 19.09 7.94
CA TRP A 138 -1.49 19.07 7.95
C TRP A 138 -0.93 19.82 9.15
N GLN A 139 0.24 19.39 9.66
CA GLN A 139 0.97 20.16 10.65
C GLN A 139 1.28 21.55 10.10
N LYS A 140 1.05 22.56 10.92
CA LYS A 140 1.29 23.95 10.53
C LYS A 140 2.63 24.40 11.11
N ASN A 141 3.65 24.37 10.30
CA ASN A 141 4.91 25.08 10.54
C ASN A 141 5.41 25.63 9.19
N SER A 142 6.37 26.55 9.20
CA SER A 142 6.87 27.17 7.98
C SER A 142 7.41 26.16 6.97
N ILE A 143 8.17 25.16 7.44
CA ILE A 143 8.74 24.12 6.58
C ILE A 143 7.63 23.30 5.90
N ALA A 144 6.60 22.91 6.65
CA ALA A 144 5.53 22.10 6.10
C ALA A 144 4.68 22.85 5.07
N GLU A 145 4.52 24.15 5.21
CA GLU A 145 3.80 24.98 4.23
C GLU A 145 4.60 25.14 2.93
N ASP A 146 5.87 25.46 3.04
CA ASP A 146 6.80 25.54 1.91
C ASP A 146 6.92 24.18 1.20
N ALA A 147 7.05 23.09 1.97
CA ALA A 147 7.15 21.75 1.45
C ALA A 147 5.89 21.32 0.66
N LYS A 148 4.69 21.62 1.17
CA LYS A 148 3.43 21.33 0.44
C LYS A 148 3.37 22.09 -0.89
N THR A 149 3.74 23.37 -0.87
CA THR A 149 3.79 24.19 -2.09
C THR A 149 4.78 23.60 -3.08
N TYR A 150 6.00 23.29 -2.63
CA TYR A 150 7.04 22.70 -3.46
C TYR A 150 6.63 21.35 -4.06
N LEU A 151 6.04 20.47 -3.25
CA LEU A 151 5.54 19.17 -3.72
C LEU A 151 4.46 19.34 -4.78
N GLN A 152 3.51 20.25 -4.59
CA GLN A 152 2.46 20.50 -5.56
C GLN A 152 2.96 21.13 -6.86
N GLU A 153 3.96 22.00 -6.80
CA GLU A 153 4.55 22.64 -7.98
C GLU A 153 5.45 21.69 -8.80
N ASN A 154 6.13 20.73 -8.16
CA ASN A 154 7.17 19.94 -8.81
C ASN A 154 6.83 18.45 -8.99
N PHE A 155 5.87 17.90 -8.23
CA PHE A 155 5.56 16.47 -8.20
C PHE A 155 4.08 16.13 -8.37
N LEU A 156 3.20 17.14 -8.38
CA LEU A 156 1.77 16.91 -8.55
C LEU A 156 1.47 16.40 -9.97
N ILE A 157 0.76 15.29 -10.04
CA ILE A 157 0.28 14.72 -11.30
C ILE A 157 -1.13 15.26 -11.55
N ASP A 158 -1.40 15.68 -12.78
CA ASP A 158 -2.75 15.93 -13.21
C ASP A 158 -3.52 14.61 -13.32
N VAL A 159 -4.52 14.44 -12.44
CA VAL A 159 -5.32 13.22 -12.35
C VAL A 159 -6.60 13.25 -13.16
N ASP A 160 -6.96 14.39 -13.72
CA ASP A 160 -8.23 14.58 -14.45
C ASP A 160 -8.35 13.70 -15.71
N PRO A 161 -7.25 13.40 -16.45
CA PRO A 161 -7.31 12.50 -17.60
C PRO A 161 -7.53 11.02 -17.26
N PHE A 162 -7.44 10.65 -15.97
CA PHE A 162 -7.47 9.24 -15.57
C PHE A 162 -8.83 8.83 -15.00
N ASP A 163 -9.27 7.65 -15.44
CA ASP A 163 -10.50 7.01 -14.98
C ASP A 163 -10.31 6.33 -13.62
N VAL A 164 -9.11 5.77 -13.40
CA VAL A 164 -8.75 4.98 -12.21
C VAL A 164 -7.38 5.38 -11.71
N ILE A 165 -7.20 5.46 -10.38
CA ILE A 165 -5.90 5.65 -9.74
C ILE A 165 -5.58 4.41 -8.89
N ILE A 166 -4.35 3.91 -9.01
CA ILE A 166 -3.80 2.85 -8.17
C ILE A 166 -2.61 3.42 -7.41
N GLY A 167 -2.60 3.28 -6.07
CA GLY A 167 -1.51 3.81 -5.26
C GLY A 167 -1.64 3.45 -3.79
N TYR A 168 -0.71 3.98 -2.98
CA TYR A 168 -0.69 3.75 -1.54
C TYR A 168 -1.96 4.28 -0.87
N ARG A 169 -2.34 3.63 0.22
CA ARG A 169 -3.33 4.12 1.16
C ARG A 169 -2.66 4.89 2.28
N ALA A 170 -3.19 6.07 2.63
CA ALA A 170 -2.85 6.81 3.83
C ALA A 170 -4.00 6.74 4.84
N ASP A 171 -4.08 5.68 5.65
CA ASP A 171 -4.90 5.73 6.85
C ASP A 171 -4.25 6.64 7.91
N ASP A 172 -4.85 6.77 9.08
CA ASP A 172 -4.43 7.79 10.05
C ASP A 172 -2.98 7.65 10.53
N SER A 173 -2.43 6.41 10.58
CA SER A 173 -1.03 6.18 10.94
C SER A 173 -0.10 6.62 9.84
N TYR A 174 -0.36 6.20 8.61
CA TYR A 174 0.49 6.47 7.45
C TYR A 174 0.43 7.94 7.06
N PHE A 175 -0.73 8.57 7.27
CA PHE A 175 -0.86 10.00 7.13
C PHE A 175 0.06 10.74 8.11
N SER A 176 0.22 10.25 9.35
CA SER A 176 1.16 10.83 10.31
C SER A 176 2.62 10.70 9.87
N PHE A 177 3.00 9.59 9.19
CA PHE A 177 4.34 9.42 8.63
C PHE A 177 4.60 10.40 7.48
N ALA A 178 3.61 10.57 6.61
CA ALA A 178 3.66 11.58 5.55
C ALA A 178 3.80 13.01 6.12
N GLN A 179 3.10 13.33 7.21
CA GLN A 179 3.23 14.61 7.90
C GLN A 179 4.63 14.82 8.48
N ASP A 180 5.23 13.77 9.07
CA ASP A 180 6.59 13.85 9.61
C ASP A 180 7.64 14.16 8.53
N PHE A 181 7.49 13.58 7.33
CA PHE A 181 8.37 13.92 6.20
C PHE A 181 8.17 15.36 5.73
N VAL A 182 6.93 15.79 5.52
CA VAL A 182 6.59 17.15 5.09
C VAL A 182 7.06 18.19 6.13
N ALA A 183 7.05 17.85 7.42
CA ALA A 183 7.58 18.67 8.49
C ALA A 183 9.12 18.63 8.62
N GLY A 184 9.82 17.86 7.79
CA GLY A 184 11.27 17.74 7.78
C GLY A 184 11.87 16.91 8.92
N THR A 185 11.07 16.06 9.58
CA THR A 185 11.51 15.29 10.75
C THR A 185 11.99 13.87 10.45
N ILE A 186 11.75 13.39 9.23
CA ILE A 186 12.27 12.11 8.72
C ILE A 186 12.78 12.26 7.30
N SER A 187 13.65 11.35 6.87
CA SER A 187 14.16 11.28 5.51
C SER A 187 13.19 10.61 4.53
N LEU A 188 13.44 10.77 3.23
CA LEU A 188 12.70 10.10 2.16
C LEU A 188 12.80 8.57 2.27
N ALA A 189 13.97 8.05 2.64
CA ALA A 189 14.17 6.62 2.87
C ALA A 189 13.29 6.10 3.99
N LYS A 190 13.22 6.82 5.13
CA LYS A 190 12.34 6.48 6.25
C LYS A 190 10.86 6.59 5.91
N LEU A 191 10.45 7.58 5.12
CA LEU A 191 9.08 7.64 4.62
C LEU A 191 8.76 6.41 3.76
N SER A 192 9.64 6.07 2.82
CA SER A 192 9.46 4.91 1.93
C SER A 192 9.40 3.58 2.71
N GLU A 193 10.20 3.42 3.75
CA GLU A 193 10.13 2.30 4.68
C GLU A 193 8.81 2.29 5.45
N ALA A 194 8.43 3.42 6.05
CA ALA A 194 7.21 3.56 6.84
C ALA A 194 5.95 3.21 6.04
N MET A 195 5.88 3.59 4.75
CA MET A 195 4.75 3.28 3.89
C MET A 195 4.58 1.79 3.57
N ARG A 196 5.59 0.96 3.87
CA ARG A 196 5.53 -0.51 3.73
C ARG A 196 5.13 -1.23 5.02
N LEU A 197 5.14 -0.53 6.15
CA LEU A 197 4.73 -1.09 7.44
C LEU A 197 3.24 -1.48 7.39
N GLY A 198 2.86 -2.53 8.15
CA GLY A 198 1.47 -2.96 8.27
C GLY A 198 0.81 -3.52 7.00
N LYS A 199 1.51 -3.55 5.87
CA LYS A 199 1.05 -4.19 4.62
C LYS A 199 -0.37 -3.74 4.19
N LEU A 200 -0.64 -2.44 4.20
CA LEU A 200 -1.96 -1.88 3.83
C LEU A 200 -2.36 -2.13 2.36
N GLY A 201 -1.42 -2.59 1.54
CA GLY A 201 -1.66 -2.83 0.13
C GLY A 201 -1.93 -1.57 -0.68
N GLU A 202 -2.49 -1.77 -1.84
CA GLU A 202 -2.85 -0.73 -2.79
C GLU A 202 -4.34 -0.38 -2.67
N GLN A 203 -4.66 0.89 -2.90
CA GLN A 203 -6.01 1.34 -3.20
C GLN A 203 -6.20 1.38 -4.72
N ILE A 204 -7.37 0.97 -5.18
CA ILE A 204 -7.85 1.13 -6.55
C ILE A 204 -9.04 2.07 -6.47
N VAL A 205 -8.90 3.26 -7.03
CA VAL A 205 -9.87 4.34 -6.87
C VAL A 205 -10.49 4.69 -8.21
N PHE A 206 -11.77 4.42 -8.38
CA PHE A 206 -12.54 4.77 -9.57
C PHE A 206 -12.96 6.23 -9.47
N LYS A 207 -12.51 7.06 -10.42
CA LYS A 207 -12.60 8.51 -10.37
C LYS A 207 -13.61 9.10 -11.33
N SER A 208 -13.59 8.67 -12.60
CA SER A 208 -14.42 9.24 -13.63
C SER A 208 -15.82 8.61 -13.62
N LYS A 209 -16.80 9.36 -14.12
CA LYS A 209 -18.15 8.83 -14.33
C LYS A 209 -18.15 7.58 -15.22
N ARG A 210 -17.21 7.51 -16.19
CA ARG A 210 -17.02 6.38 -17.08
C ARG A 210 -16.61 5.13 -16.30
N SER A 211 -15.67 5.23 -15.38
CA SER A 211 -15.17 4.08 -14.61
C SER A 211 -16.27 3.40 -13.78
N PHE A 212 -17.28 4.13 -13.32
CA PHE A 212 -18.41 3.57 -12.57
C PHE A 212 -19.30 2.64 -13.43
N SER A 213 -19.31 2.76 -14.75
CA SER A 213 -20.02 1.83 -15.64
C SER A 213 -19.24 0.52 -15.89
N HIS A 214 -17.97 0.46 -15.45
CA HIS A 214 -17.10 -0.69 -15.56
C HIS A 214 -16.99 -1.50 -14.27
N ILE A 215 -17.84 -1.20 -13.26
CA ILE A 215 -17.91 -1.92 -11.99
C ILE A 215 -19.29 -2.58 -11.87
N SER A 216 -19.30 -3.88 -11.63
CA SER A 216 -20.51 -4.67 -11.41
C SER A 216 -20.48 -5.32 -10.04
N PHE A 217 -21.52 -5.09 -9.22
CA PHE A 217 -21.67 -5.74 -7.92
C PHE A 217 -21.90 -7.23 -8.09
N ILE A 218 -21.21 -8.02 -7.28
CA ILE A 218 -21.34 -9.48 -7.27
C ILE A 218 -22.04 -9.93 -5.99
N ASP A 219 -21.45 -9.59 -4.82
CA ASP A 219 -21.89 -10.08 -3.53
C ASP A 219 -21.36 -9.18 -2.40
N ALA A 220 -21.77 -9.42 -1.16
CA ALA A 220 -21.27 -8.74 0.02
C ALA A 220 -21.07 -9.73 1.17
N GLU A 221 -19.88 -9.74 1.76
CA GLU A 221 -19.56 -10.55 2.93
C GLU A 221 -19.63 -9.73 4.20
N PRO A 222 -20.30 -10.21 5.27
CA PRO A 222 -20.31 -9.53 6.55
C PRO A 222 -18.92 -9.48 7.17
N ALA A 223 -18.63 -8.39 7.86
CA ALA A 223 -17.43 -8.19 8.64
C ALA A 223 -17.77 -7.94 10.10
N ASP A 224 -17.29 -8.81 10.98
CA ASP A 224 -17.49 -8.70 12.42
C ASP A 224 -16.46 -7.74 13.03
N ALA A 225 -16.93 -6.69 13.69
CA ALA A 225 -16.09 -5.68 14.32
C ALA A 225 -15.19 -6.28 15.41
N SER A 226 -15.66 -7.28 16.15
CA SER A 226 -14.86 -7.95 17.19
C SER A 226 -13.59 -8.63 16.62
N ILE A 227 -13.59 -8.92 15.33
CA ILE A 227 -12.44 -9.53 14.63
C ILE A 227 -11.69 -8.45 13.83
N TYR A 228 -12.39 -7.75 12.94
CA TYR A 228 -11.75 -6.93 11.91
C TYR A 228 -11.36 -5.54 12.42
N TYR A 229 -12.11 -4.95 13.32
CA TYR A 229 -11.69 -3.72 14.00
C TYR A 229 -10.47 -3.95 14.89
N GLU A 230 -10.44 -5.06 15.64
CA GLU A 230 -9.30 -5.43 16.48
C GLU A 230 -8.02 -5.72 15.65
N ARG A 231 -8.16 -6.39 14.50
CA ARG A 231 -7.05 -6.59 13.57
C ARG A 231 -6.49 -5.27 13.05
N LYS A 232 -7.36 -4.37 12.60
CA LYS A 232 -7.00 -3.02 12.15
C LYS A 232 -6.27 -2.25 13.26
N ALA A 233 -6.81 -2.22 14.48
CA ALA A 233 -6.24 -1.53 15.62
C ALA A 233 -4.87 -2.11 16.03
N THR A 234 -4.71 -3.44 15.97
CA THR A 234 -3.44 -4.11 16.28
C THR A 234 -2.39 -3.78 15.23
N ARG A 235 -2.72 -3.88 13.94
CA ARG A 235 -1.81 -3.53 12.85
C ARG A 235 -1.36 -2.07 12.93
N ASP A 236 -2.29 -1.13 13.18
CA ASP A 236 -1.98 0.29 13.36
C ASP A 236 -1.01 0.52 14.52
N ARG A 237 -1.26 -0.14 15.65
CA ARG A 237 -0.39 -0.07 16.84
C ARG A 237 1.01 -0.61 16.56
N GLU A 238 1.12 -1.74 15.87
CA GLU A 238 2.38 -2.35 15.48
C GLU A 238 3.16 -1.45 14.51
N ALA A 239 2.50 -0.95 13.46
CA ALA A 239 3.11 -0.01 12.51
C ALA A 239 3.64 1.24 13.20
N ARG A 240 2.89 1.83 14.13
CA ARG A 240 3.33 2.98 14.92
C ARG A 240 4.51 2.65 15.86
N GLN A 241 4.56 1.43 16.42
CA GLN A 241 5.69 1.02 17.26
C GLN A 241 6.96 0.84 16.44
N GLU A 242 6.85 0.17 15.28
CA GLU A 242 7.98 -0.05 14.38
C GLU A 242 8.48 1.27 13.80
N TYR A 243 7.59 2.14 13.36
CA TYR A 243 7.93 3.50 12.92
C TYR A 243 8.68 4.29 13.99
N ARG A 244 8.23 4.25 15.26
CA ARG A 244 8.93 4.94 16.36
C ARG A 244 10.33 4.38 16.60
N ARG A 245 10.58 3.09 16.35
CA ARG A 245 11.91 2.48 16.41
C ARG A 245 12.78 2.95 15.25
N SER A 246 12.26 2.91 14.03
CA SER A 246 12.93 3.39 12.82
C SER A 246 13.29 4.88 12.93
N LYS A 247 12.36 5.71 13.40
CA LYS A 247 12.60 7.16 13.59
C LYS A 247 13.72 7.48 14.57
N LYS A 248 13.99 6.60 15.56
CA LYS A 248 15.08 6.77 16.53
C LYS A 248 16.43 6.27 16.01
N ALA A 249 16.45 5.47 14.96
CA ALA A 249 17.68 5.00 14.34
C ALA A 249 18.39 6.19 13.68
N THR A 250 19.73 6.19 13.76
CA THR A 250 20.54 7.23 13.12
C THR A 250 20.34 7.20 11.62
N ASP A 251 20.08 8.37 11.03
CA ASP A 251 20.01 8.52 9.58
C ASP A 251 21.39 8.28 8.95
N SER A 252 21.41 7.74 7.74
CA SER A 252 22.64 7.61 6.97
C SER A 252 23.12 8.99 6.52
N ILE A 253 24.42 9.16 6.32
CA ILE A 253 25.06 10.47 6.03
C ILE A 253 24.50 11.16 4.76
N ASN A 254 23.86 10.38 3.86
CA ASN A 254 23.36 10.87 2.57
C ASN A 254 21.83 10.73 2.43
N GLU A 255 21.08 10.69 3.51
CA GLU A 255 19.62 10.60 3.42
C GLU A 255 19.00 11.96 3.05
N LEU A 256 18.07 11.93 2.10
CA LEU A 256 17.40 13.11 1.56
C LEU A 256 16.19 13.49 2.42
N PHE A 257 16.21 14.70 2.98
CA PHE A 257 15.06 15.30 3.68
C PHE A 257 14.29 16.24 2.75
N ILE A 258 13.07 16.60 3.13
CA ILE A 258 12.28 17.55 2.34
C ILE A 258 12.97 18.93 2.20
N ILE A 259 13.71 19.34 3.21
CA ILE A 259 14.48 20.60 3.19
C ILE A 259 15.58 20.54 2.12
N ASP A 260 16.27 19.40 2.00
CA ASP A 260 17.31 19.19 1.00
C ASP A 260 16.69 19.12 -0.39
N THR A 261 15.54 18.45 -0.52
CA THR A 261 14.75 18.38 -1.76
C THR A 261 14.43 19.79 -2.27
N MET A 262 13.97 20.68 -1.41
CA MET A 262 13.66 22.07 -1.74
C MET A 262 14.91 22.89 -2.05
N ARG A 263 15.94 22.81 -1.19
CA ARG A 263 17.19 23.57 -1.33
C ARG A 263 17.93 23.27 -2.62
N GLU A 264 17.97 22.00 -3.00
CA GLU A 264 18.65 21.53 -4.21
C GLU A 264 17.74 21.52 -5.44
N ASN A 265 16.50 22.00 -5.30
CA ASN A 265 15.50 22.06 -6.37
C ASN A 265 15.32 20.71 -7.11
N ILE A 266 15.23 19.60 -6.33
CA ILE A 266 15.08 18.24 -6.85
C ILE A 266 13.70 18.07 -7.47
N LYS A 267 13.64 17.60 -8.71
CA LYS A 267 12.41 17.40 -9.51
C LYS A 267 12.24 15.96 -9.93
N ASN A 268 11.09 15.66 -10.51
CA ASN A 268 10.85 14.34 -11.12
C ASN A 268 11.98 14.00 -12.09
N GLY A 269 12.46 12.73 -12.02
CA GLY A 269 13.57 12.23 -12.83
C GLY A 269 14.94 12.35 -12.17
N ASP A 270 15.07 12.99 -10.98
CA ASP A 270 16.33 12.95 -10.23
C ASP A 270 16.64 11.51 -9.78
N PRO A 271 17.85 11.00 -10.06
CA PRO A 271 18.22 9.60 -9.75
C PRO A 271 18.12 9.25 -8.27
N ARG A 272 18.16 10.22 -7.36
CA ARG A 272 18.06 10.03 -5.92
C ARG A 272 16.65 9.70 -5.44
N LEU A 273 15.64 9.82 -6.31
CA LEU A 273 14.23 9.52 -6.03
C LEU A 273 13.82 8.10 -6.43
N GLN A 274 14.73 7.31 -7.01
CA GLN A 274 14.49 5.94 -7.50
C GLN A 274 14.71 4.88 -6.42
#